data_b4c4c6797b359d8ecce45b81f29c6b56
#
_entry.id   b4c4c6797b359d8ecce45b81f29c6b56
#
_cell.length_a   1.000
_cell.length_b   1.000
_cell.length_c   1.000
_cell.angle_alpha   90.00
_cell.angle_beta   90.00
_cell.angle_gamma   90.00
#
_symmetry.space_group_name_H-M   'P 1'
#
loop_
_entity.id
_entity.type
_entity.pdbx_description
1 polymer ?
#
loop_
_entity_poly.entity_id
_entity_poly.type
_entity_poly.pdbx_seq_one_letter_code
_entity_poly.pdbx_strand_id
1 'polypeptide(L)'
;MQFSLLAKVRGTITLLLMTGNVIFWFVPILVLAIAKLIVPLKTWRVLMGRGLIACAEHWISFNKGILLLTQSIKWEISGLESLRRREWYLMICNHQSWVDILVLQAVFNRRIPFLKFFIKQQLIWVPFLGIAWWALDMPFMKRYTREYLQRHPEKRGRDLEATRVACQKFRDTPTTVINFVEGTRSTAEKRGQRESPYTH
;
A
#
# COMPACT_ATOMS: atom_id res chain seq x y z
N MET A 1 -5.70 27.54 9.00
CA MET A 1 -7.00 26.89 9.31
C MET A 1 -6.94 26.36 10.74
N GLN A 2 -7.67 26.96 11.69
CA GLN A 2 -7.76 26.42 13.06
C GLN A 2 -8.81 25.30 13.06
N PHE A 3 -8.39 24.06 13.28
CA PHE A 3 -9.34 22.96 13.48
C PHE A 3 -10.05 23.13 14.83
N SER A 4 -11.36 22.86 14.87
CA SER A 4 -12.12 22.87 16.10
C SER A 4 -11.55 21.85 17.10
N LEU A 5 -11.70 22.10 18.41
CA LEU A 5 -11.26 21.17 19.45
C LEU A 5 -11.83 19.75 19.21
N LEU A 6 -13.09 19.66 18.81
CA LEU A 6 -13.76 18.40 18.48
C LEU A 6 -13.06 17.65 17.35
N ALA A 7 -12.62 18.35 16.29
CA ALA A 7 -11.89 17.72 15.20
C ALA A 7 -10.53 17.17 15.63
N LYS A 8 -9.83 17.88 16.52
CA LYS A 8 -8.55 17.42 17.11
C LYS A 8 -8.76 16.16 17.95
N VAL A 9 -9.77 16.15 18.82
CA VAL A 9 -10.10 15.00 19.66
C VAL A 9 -10.46 13.79 18.80
N ARG A 10 -11.33 13.94 17.80
CA ARG A 10 -11.68 12.88 16.87
C ARG A 10 -10.47 12.32 16.13
N GLY A 11 -9.60 13.21 15.63
CA GLY A 11 -8.36 12.81 14.95
C GLY A 11 -7.43 12.01 15.84
N THR A 12 -7.26 12.44 17.10
CA THR A 12 -6.44 11.73 18.10
C THR A 12 -7.01 10.34 18.40
N ILE A 13 -8.32 10.25 18.64
CA ILE A 13 -8.98 8.95 18.87
C ILE A 13 -8.79 8.02 17.66
N THR A 14 -9.00 8.52 16.45
CA THR A 14 -8.77 7.74 15.22
C THR A 14 -7.34 7.21 15.14
N LEU A 15 -6.35 8.08 15.40
CA LEU A 15 -4.94 7.72 15.37
C LEU A 15 -4.60 6.64 16.41
N LEU A 16 -5.09 6.78 17.64
CA LEU A 16 -4.88 5.80 18.71
C LEU A 16 -5.49 4.45 18.35
N LEU A 17 -6.74 4.43 17.87
CA LEU A 17 -7.41 3.20 17.45
C LEU A 17 -6.69 2.53 16.28
N MET A 18 -6.25 3.28 15.28
CA MET A 18 -5.48 2.74 14.15
C MET A 18 -4.13 2.20 14.59
N THR A 19 -3.43 2.89 15.50
CA THR A 19 -2.16 2.41 16.07
C THR A 19 -2.36 1.10 16.83
N GLY A 20 -3.38 1.02 17.68
CA GLY A 20 -3.74 -0.21 18.38
C GLY A 20 -4.08 -1.36 17.42
N ASN A 21 -4.80 -1.06 16.34
CA ASN A 21 -5.12 -2.04 15.30
C ASN A 21 -3.86 -2.56 14.58
N VAL A 22 -2.88 -1.68 14.28
CA VAL A 22 -1.58 -2.09 13.72
C VAL A 22 -0.86 -3.05 14.65
N ILE A 23 -0.75 -2.71 15.94
CA ILE A 23 -0.05 -3.53 16.94
C ILE A 23 -0.75 -4.89 17.09
N PHE A 24 -2.08 -4.91 17.16
CA PHE A 24 -2.87 -6.13 17.28
C PHE A 24 -2.63 -7.08 16.10
N TRP A 25 -2.76 -6.60 14.85
CA TRP A 25 -2.59 -7.43 13.66
C TRP A 25 -1.13 -7.75 13.33
N PHE A 26 -0.18 -6.98 13.87
CA PHE A 26 1.24 -7.27 13.70
C PHE A 26 1.62 -8.62 14.32
N VAL A 27 1.04 -9.00 15.45
CA VAL A 27 1.36 -10.27 16.13
C VAL A 27 1.06 -11.49 15.23
N PRO A 28 -0.16 -11.72 14.74
CA PRO A 28 -0.43 -12.86 13.88
C PRO A 28 0.31 -12.78 12.54
N ILE A 29 0.54 -11.59 12.00
CA ILE A 29 1.36 -11.39 10.79
C ILE A 29 2.81 -11.83 11.04
N LEU A 30 3.40 -11.46 12.17
CA LEU A 30 4.76 -11.86 12.53
C LEU A 30 4.87 -13.37 12.71
N VAL A 31 3.92 -13.99 13.42
CA VAL A 31 3.90 -15.46 13.61
C VAL A 31 3.83 -16.19 12.28
N LEU A 32 2.92 -15.78 11.39
CA LEU A 32 2.78 -16.39 10.06
C LEU A 32 3.99 -16.12 9.17
N ALA A 33 4.63 -14.95 9.28
CA ALA A 33 5.85 -14.62 8.55
C ALA A 33 7.01 -15.53 8.98
N ILE A 34 7.18 -15.73 10.30
CA ILE A 34 8.19 -16.66 10.84
C ILE A 34 7.90 -18.10 10.38
N ALA A 35 6.67 -18.56 10.50
CA ALA A 35 6.25 -19.88 10.04
C ALA A 35 6.52 -20.08 8.54
N LYS A 36 6.30 -19.06 7.71
CA LYS A 36 6.59 -19.06 6.26
C LYS A 36 8.09 -19.22 5.98
N LEU A 37 8.97 -18.74 6.86
CA LEU A 37 10.43 -18.82 6.70
C LEU A 37 11.00 -20.18 7.14
N ILE A 38 10.48 -20.75 8.23
CA ILE A 38 11.02 -21.97 8.85
C ILE A 38 10.85 -23.16 7.92
N VAL A 39 9.72 -23.27 7.20
CA VAL A 39 9.44 -24.43 6.36
C VAL A 39 9.62 -24.08 4.87
N PRO A 40 10.63 -24.64 4.18
CA PRO A 40 10.95 -24.29 2.80
C PRO A 40 10.04 -24.96 1.75
N LEU A 41 8.97 -25.64 2.16
CA LEU A 41 8.03 -26.29 1.26
C LEU A 41 7.15 -25.26 0.51
N LYS A 42 7.06 -25.38 -0.82
CA LYS A 42 6.27 -24.47 -1.66
C LYS A 42 4.82 -24.39 -1.21
N THR A 43 4.18 -25.53 -0.97
CA THR A 43 2.77 -25.60 -0.52
C THR A 43 2.55 -24.87 0.81
N TRP A 44 3.48 -25.08 1.76
CA TRP A 44 3.44 -24.40 3.07
C TRP A 44 3.56 -22.89 2.92
N ARG A 45 4.53 -22.44 2.13
CA ARG A 45 4.74 -20.99 1.89
C ARG A 45 3.52 -20.34 1.25
N VAL A 46 2.83 -21.03 0.33
CA VAL A 46 1.58 -20.57 -0.27
C VAL A 46 0.46 -20.50 0.79
N LEU A 47 0.34 -21.52 1.65
CA LEU A 47 -0.67 -21.53 2.72
C LEU A 47 -0.43 -20.37 3.71
N MET A 48 0.80 -20.19 4.19
CA MET A 48 1.15 -19.08 5.07
C MET A 48 0.94 -17.72 4.39
N GLY A 49 1.25 -17.61 3.10
CA GLY A 49 0.96 -16.42 2.31
C GLY A 49 -0.52 -16.05 2.24
N ARG A 50 -1.39 -17.05 2.10
CA ARG A 50 -2.87 -16.84 2.17
C ARG A 50 -3.31 -16.38 3.55
N GLY A 51 -2.75 -16.97 4.62
CA GLY A 51 -3.00 -16.54 6.00
C GLY A 51 -2.57 -15.09 6.24
N LEU A 52 -1.39 -14.71 5.76
CA LEU A 52 -0.88 -13.33 5.83
C LEU A 52 -1.82 -12.34 5.14
N ILE A 53 -2.29 -12.67 3.92
CA ILE A 53 -3.26 -11.84 3.20
C ILE A 53 -4.57 -11.75 3.98
N ALA A 54 -5.08 -12.84 4.54
CA ALA A 54 -6.31 -12.84 5.35
C ALA A 54 -6.16 -11.92 6.57
N CYS A 55 -5.04 -12.00 7.31
CA CYS A 55 -4.76 -11.09 8.43
C CYS A 55 -4.75 -9.62 7.98
N ALA A 56 -4.09 -9.32 6.86
CA ALA A 56 -4.04 -7.97 6.32
C ALA A 56 -5.42 -7.46 5.86
N GLU A 57 -6.25 -8.32 5.26
CA GLU A 57 -7.63 -7.97 4.89
C GLU A 57 -8.51 -7.68 6.11
N HIS A 58 -8.34 -8.42 7.20
CA HIS A 58 -9.01 -8.13 8.47
C HIS A 58 -8.52 -6.81 9.07
N TRP A 59 -7.19 -6.59 9.10
CA TRP A 59 -6.62 -5.33 9.53
C TRP A 59 -7.22 -4.13 8.77
N ILE A 60 -7.31 -4.22 7.44
CA ILE A 60 -7.93 -3.19 6.61
C ILE A 60 -9.42 -3.03 6.94
N SER A 61 -10.15 -4.13 7.17
CA SER A 61 -11.57 -4.06 7.56
C SER A 61 -11.77 -3.33 8.88
N PHE A 62 -10.91 -3.56 9.87
CA PHE A 62 -10.92 -2.84 11.15
C PHE A 62 -10.59 -1.35 10.95
N ASN A 63 -9.57 -1.01 10.13
CA ASN A 63 -9.28 0.39 9.79
C ASN A 63 -10.49 1.09 9.17
N LYS A 64 -11.19 0.41 8.24
CA LYS A 64 -12.43 0.93 7.65
C LYS A 64 -13.51 1.15 8.72
N GLY A 65 -13.70 0.21 9.64
CA GLY A 65 -14.65 0.34 10.76
C GLY A 65 -14.30 1.54 11.65
N ILE A 66 -13.03 1.71 12.01
CA ILE A 66 -12.55 2.85 12.78
C ILE A 66 -12.88 4.17 12.08
N LEU A 67 -12.59 4.25 10.77
CA LEU A 67 -12.90 5.46 9.98
C LEU A 67 -14.41 5.76 9.96
N LEU A 68 -15.25 4.76 9.77
CA LEU A 68 -16.71 4.93 9.75
C LEU A 68 -17.26 5.38 11.11
N LEU A 69 -16.67 4.90 12.22
CA LEU A 69 -17.09 5.27 13.56
C LEU A 69 -16.59 6.65 14.00
N THR A 70 -15.38 7.04 13.58
CA THR A 70 -14.73 8.25 14.08
C THR A 70 -14.84 9.43 13.13
N GLN A 71 -15.08 9.20 11.84
CA GLN A 71 -15.07 10.23 10.79
C GLN A 71 -16.40 10.28 10.03
N SER A 72 -16.86 11.47 9.71
CA SER A 72 -18.05 11.68 8.86
C SER A 72 -17.62 11.73 7.40
N ILE A 73 -17.38 10.57 6.79
CA ILE A 73 -16.93 10.47 5.40
C ILE A 73 -18.13 10.16 4.51
N LYS A 74 -18.38 10.97 3.50
CA LYS A 74 -19.32 10.66 2.41
C LYS A 74 -18.56 9.87 1.34
N TRP A 75 -19.05 8.68 1.04
CA TRP A 75 -18.46 7.82 0.03
C TRP A 75 -19.29 7.89 -1.25
N GLU A 76 -18.66 8.33 -2.33
CA GLU A 76 -19.21 8.28 -3.69
C GLU A 76 -18.34 7.30 -4.50
N ILE A 77 -18.88 6.13 -4.79
CA ILE A 77 -18.13 5.04 -5.40
C ILE A 77 -18.96 4.51 -6.56
N SER A 78 -18.36 4.40 -7.74
CA SER A 78 -18.99 3.86 -8.94
C SER A 78 -18.05 2.93 -9.71
N GLY A 79 -18.57 2.09 -10.59
CA GLY A 79 -17.78 1.26 -11.50
C GLY A 79 -17.13 0.03 -10.87
N LEU A 80 -17.68 -0.50 -9.77
CA LEU A 80 -17.12 -1.68 -9.09
C LEU A 80 -17.74 -3.01 -9.53
N GLU A 81 -18.76 -2.98 -10.36
CA GLU A 81 -19.65 -4.12 -10.67
C GLU A 81 -18.95 -5.23 -11.44
N SER A 82 -17.99 -4.85 -12.30
CA SER A 82 -17.24 -5.79 -13.15
C SER A 82 -16.02 -6.40 -12.46
N LEU A 83 -15.63 -5.91 -11.28
CA LEU A 83 -14.42 -6.34 -10.61
C LEU A 83 -14.55 -7.74 -10.02
N ARG A 84 -13.49 -8.54 -10.14
CA ARG A 84 -13.42 -9.93 -9.68
C ARG A 84 -12.20 -10.17 -8.79
N ARG A 85 -12.37 -11.01 -7.77
CA ARG A 85 -11.30 -11.30 -6.80
C ARG A 85 -10.22 -12.27 -7.33
N ARG A 86 -10.44 -12.90 -8.47
CA ARG A 86 -9.55 -13.93 -9.02
C ARG A 86 -8.84 -13.49 -10.30
N GLU A 87 -8.78 -12.18 -10.54
CA GLU A 87 -8.15 -11.57 -11.71
C GLU A 87 -6.93 -10.76 -11.31
N TRP A 88 -6.10 -10.36 -12.28
CA TRP A 88 -4.95 -9.49 -12.07
C TRP A 88 -5.31 -8.08 -12.48
N TYR A 89 -4.90 -7.10 -11.67
CA TYR A 89 -5.16 -5.70 -11.94
C TYR A 89 -3.89 -4.86 -11.87
N LEU A 90 -3.73 -3.97 -12.84
CA LEU A 90 -2.87 -2.81 -12.72
C LEU A 90 -3.76 -1.60 -12.44
N MET A 91 -3.71 -1.10 -11.22
CA MET A 91 -4.45 0.07 -10.81
C MET A 91 -3.58 1.32 -10.95
N ILE A 92 -4.06 2.30 -11.67
CA ILE A 92 -3.41 3.59 -11.88
C ILE A 92 -4.21 4.64 -11.10
N CYS A 93 -3.55 5.38 -10.23
CA CYS A 93 -4.17 6.36 -9.35
C CYS A 93 -3.37 7.65 -9.28
N ASN A 94 -4.07 8.76 -9.07
CA ASN A 94 -3.46 10.00 -8.61
C ASN A 94 -3.03 9.85 -7.14
N HIS A 95 -2.03 10.61 -6.71
CA HIS A 95 -1.56 10.59 -5.32
C HIS A 95 -1.62 11.97 -4.70
N GLN A 96 -2.66 12.22 -3.92
CA GLN A 96 -2.89 13.53 -3.29
C GLN A 96 -2.45 13.54 -1.82
N SER A 97 -2.70 12.45 -1.10
CA SER A 97 -2.40 12.38 0.34
C SER A 97 -2.08 10.97 0.82
N TRP A 98 -1.66 10.84 2.09
CA TRP A 98 -1.53 9.53 2.75
C TRP A 98 -2.87 8.79 2.91
N VAL A 99 -3.97 9.54 2.91
CA VAL A 99 -5.32 9.00 3.05
C VAL A 99 -5.71 8.17 1.83
N ASP A 100 -5.13 8.44 0.66
CA ASP A 100 -5.41 7.68 -0.58
C ASP A 100 -5.21 6.17 -0.39
N ILE A 101 -4.17 5.78 0.36
CA ILE A 101 -3.89 4.36 0.65
C ILE A 101 -5.03 3.75 1.47
N LEU A 102 -5.49 4.45 2.50
CA LEU A 102 -6.59 3.98 3.35
C LEU A 102 -7.92 3.91 2.58
N VAL A 103 -8.17 4.89 1.71
CA VAL A 103 -9.35 4.93 0.84
C VAL A 103 -9.34 3.75 -0.13
N LEU A 104 -8.24 3.55 -0.86
CA LEU A 104 -8.10 2.43 -1.80
C LEU A 104 -8.27 1.09 -1.09
N GLN A 105 -7.64 0.92 0.06
CA GLN A 105 -7.81 -0.28 0.88
C GLN A 105 -9.27 -0.46 1.30
N ALA A 106 -9.94 0.57 1.83
CA ALA A 106 -11.31 0.48 2.30
C ALA A 106 -12.32 0.17 1.19
N VAL A 107 -12.08 0.70 -0.03
CA VAL A 107 -12.97 0.50 -1.19
C VAL A 107 -12.78 -0.90 -1.79
N PHE A 108 -11.53 -1.33 -2.00
CA PHE A 108 -11.22 -2.51 -2.78
C PHE A 108 -10.97 -3.77 -1.93
N ASN A 109 -10.88 -3.66 -0.60
CA ASN A 109 -10.66 -4.80 0.30
C ASN A 109 -11.68 -5.91 0.03
N ARG A 110 -11.20 -7.12 -0.23
CA ARG A 110 -11.98 -8.33 -0.53
C ARG A 110 -12.85 -8.28 -1.80
N ARG A 111 -12.81 -7.18 -2.57
CA ARG A 111 -13.50 -7.07 -3.87
C ARG A 111 -12.63 -7.51 -5.02
N ILE A 112 -11.35 -7.14 -4.96
CA ILE A 112 -10.29 -7.55 -5.88
C ILE A 112 -9.16 -8.21 -5.11
N PRO A 113 -8.15 -8.81 -5.77
CA PRO A 113 -6.98 -9.33 -5.09
C PRO A 113 -6.29 -8.29 -4.22
N PHE A 114 -5.56 -8.76 -3.22
CA PHE A 114 -4.89 -7.91 -2.25
C PHE A 114 -3.99 -6.87 -2.93
N LEU A 115 -4.11 -5.62 -2.48
CA LEU A 115 -3.42 -4.47 -3.04
C LEU A 115 -1.93 -4.49 -2.71
N LYS A 116 -1.06 -4.49 -3.73
CA LYS A 116 0.39 -4.39 -3.59
C LYS A 116 0.85 -2.98 -4.02
N PHE A 117 1.44 -2.26 -3.09
CA PHE A 117 1.99 -0.93 -3.33
C PHE A 117 3.49 -1.00 -3.53
N PHE A 118 4.02 -0.17 -4.42
CA PHE A 118 5.46 0.06 -4.50
C PHE A 118 5.91 0.94 -3.33
N ILE A 119 6.73 0.37 -2.44
CA ILE A 119 7.16 1.00 -1.20
C ILE A 119 8.61 1.47 -1.33
N LYS A 120 8.92 2.67 -0.85
CA LYS A 120 10.31 3.14 -0.77
C LYS A 120 11.13 2.22 0.12
N GLN A 121 12.35 1.85 -0.32
CA GLN A 121 13.23 0.93 0.40
C GLN A 121 13.45 1.33 1.87
N GLN A 122 13.56 2.63 2.16
CA GLN A 122 13.78 3.12 3.53
C GLN A 122 12.62 2.81 4.48
N LEU A 123 11.40 2.63 3.96
CA LEU A 123 10.22 2.35 4.77
C LEU A 123 10.21 0.94 5.38
N ILE A 124 11.15 0.07 5.01
CA ILE A 124 11.33 -1.23 5.67
C ILE A 124 11.69 -1.08 7.16
N TRP A 125 12.28 0.06 7.53
CA TRP A 125 12.68 0.36 8.91
C TRP A 125 11.55 0.97 9.75
N VAL A 126 10.35 1.20 9.18
CA VAL A 126 9.21 1.67 9.95
C VAL A 126 8.75 0.56 10.89
N PRO A 127 8.74 0.80 12.23
CA PRO A 127 8.35 -0.21 13.21
C PRO A 127 7.01 -0.86 12.86
N PHE A 128 6.91 -2.15 13.07
CA PHE A 128 5.76 -3.01 12.77
C PHE A 128 5.39 -3.06 11.28
N LEU A 129 5.23 -1.91 10.63
CA LEU A 129 4.78 -1.81 9.23
C LEU A 129 5.79 -2.35 8.23
N GLY A 130 7.09 -2.07 8.43
CA GLY A 130 8.14 -2.54 7.54
C GLY A 130 8.17 -4.07 7.44
N ILE A 131 8.09 -4.74 8.58
CA ILE A 131 8.04 -6.21 8.66
C ILE A 131 6.74 -6.74 8.04
N ALA A 132 5.60 -6.11 8.32
CA ALA A 132 4.31 -6.50 7.76
C ALA A 132 4.30 -6.39 6.23
N TRP A 133 4.80 -5.29 5.67
CA TRP A 133 4.90 -5.12 4.22
C TRP A 133 5.85 -6.13 3.58
N TRP A 134 6.98 -6.42 4.22
CA TRP A 134 7.90 -7.45 3.76
C TRP A 134 7.26 -8.84 3.77
N ALA A 135 6.58 -9.22 4.87
CA ALA A 135 5.88 -10.49 5.01
C ALA A 135 4.76 -10.67 3.96
N LEU A 136 4.10 -9.57 3.59
CA LEU A 136 3.06 -9.51 2.57
C LEU A 136 3.63 -9.43 1.13
N ASP A 137 4.93 -9.62 0.95
CA ASP A 137 5.62 -9.53 -0.36
C ASP A 137 5.33 -8.20 -1.10
N MET A 138 5.30 -7.07 -0.36
CA MET A 138 5.23 -5.75 -0.99
C MET A 138 6.53 -5.44 -1.71
N PRO A 139 6.50 -4.88 -2.94
CA PRO A 139 7.71 -4.54 -3.67
C PRO A 139 8.39 -3.30 -3.09
N PHE A 140 9.59 -3.48 -2.52
CA PHE A 140 10.42 -2.38 -2.07
C PHE A 140 11.31 -1.88 -3.20
N MET A 141 11.26 -0.56 -3.45
CA MET A 141 11.93 0.09 -4.57
C MET A 141 12.96 1.11 -4.11
N LYS A 142 14.15 1.05 -4.67
CA LYS A 142 15.14 2.12 -4.59
C LYS A 142 14.81 3.15 -5.67
N ARG A 143 14.44 4.36 -5.26
CA ARG A 143 14.23 5.46 -6.21
C ARG A 143 15.49 6.32 -6.24
N TYR A 144 16.11 6.38 -7.39
CA TYR A 144 17.26 7.24 -7.63
C TYR A 144 16.81 8.60 -8.16
N THR A 145 17.41 9.69 -7.68
CA THR A 145 17.17 11.03 -8.23
C THR A 145 17.80 11.14 -9.62
N ARG A 146 17.32 12.08 -10.44
CA ARG A 146 17.90 12.35 -11.77
C ARG A 146 19.40 12.71 -11.67
N GLU A 147 19.78 13.52 -10.70
CA GLU A 147 21.16 13.92 -10.42
C GLU A 147 22.04 12.73 -10.06
N TYR A 148 21.51 11.81 -9.23
CA TYR A 148 22.21 10.58 -8.89
C TYR A 148 22.43 9.68 -10.11
N LEU A 149 21.42 9.54 -10.98
CA LEU A 149 21.50 8.75 -12.21
C LEU A 149 22.41 9.39 -13.27
N GLN A 150 22.59 10.71 -13.26
CA GLN A 150 23.61 11.39 -14.10
C GLN A 150 25.04 11.06 -13.66
N ARG A 151 25.28 10.98 -12.34
CA ARG A 151 26.57 10.59 -11.76
C ARG A 151 26.85 9.09 -11.80
N HIS A 152 25.79 8.28 -11.89
CA HIS A 152 25.84 6.81 -11.86
C HIS A 152 25.00 6.21 -12.99
N PRO A 153 25.44 6.36 -14.26
CA PRO A 153 24.69 5.89 -15.43
C PRO A 153 24.46 4.36 -15.42
N GLU A 154 25.34 3.61 -14.79
CA GLU A 154 25.28 2.15 -14.64
C GLU A 154 24.08 1.67 -13.77
N LYS A 155 23.41 2.59 -13.09
CA LYS A 155 22.22 2.32 -12.28
C LYS A 155 20.90 2.61 -12.98
N ARG A 156 20.98 3.16 -14.22
CA ARG A 156 19.78 3.35 -15.04
C ARG A 156 19.13 1.99 -15.33
N GLY A 157 17.81 1.93 -15.17
CA GLY A 157 17.01 0.71 -15.42
C GLY A 157 17.05 -0.34 -14.31
N ARG A 158 17.87 -0.18 -13.25
CA ARG A 158 17.86 -1.12 -12.11
C ARG A 158 16.56 -1.11 -11.33
N ASP A 159 15.88 0.01 -11.29
CA ASP A 159 14.54 0.14 -10.72
C ASP A 159 13.49 -0.61 -11.55
N LEU A 160 13.61 -0.59 -12.88
CA LEU A 160 12.75 -1.37 -13.77
C LEU A 160 12.99 -2.87 -13.61
N GLU A 161 14.25 -3.29 -13.54
CA GLU A 161 14.58 -4.72 -13.32
C GLU A 161 14.11 -5.19 -11.93
N ALA A 162 14.30 -4.38 -10.89
CA ALA A 162 13.77 -4.66 -9.56
C ALA A 162 12.24 -4.79 -9.56
N THR A 163 11.54 -3.93 -10.34
CA THR A 163 10.10 -4.01 -10.55
C THR A 163 9.73 -5.33 -11.24
N ARG A 164 10.45 -5.70 -12.30
CA ARG A 164 10.22 -6.94 -13.05
C ARG A 164 10.36 -8.17 -12.15
N VAL A 165 11.42 -8.23 -11.36
CA VAL A 165 11.68 -9.32 -10.41
C VAL A 165 10.59 -9.38 -9.34
N ALA A 166 10.17 -8.23 -8.81
CA ALA A 166 9.09 -8.17 -7.83
C ALA A 166 7.75 -8.66 -8.42
N CYS A 167 7.44 -8.26 -9.65
CA CYS A 167 6.21 -8.65 -10.34
C CYS A 167 6.19 -10.13 -10.76
N GLN A 168 7.34 -10.77 -10.96
CA GLN A 168 7.41 -12.21 -11.22
C GLN A 168 6.75 -13.04 -10.11
N LYS A 169 6.85 -12.59 -8.85
CA LYS A 169 6.19 -13.25 -7.71
C LYS A 169 4.67 -13.22 -7.77
N PHE A 170 4.09 -12.31 -8.56
CA PHE A 170 2.65 -12.14 -8.70
C PHE A 170 2.06 -12.94 -9.87
N ARG A 171 2.90 -13.67 -10.58
CA ARG A 171 2.51 -14.41 -11.78
C ARG A 171 1.53 -15.56 -11.47
N ASP A 172 1.80 -16.26 -10.38
CA ASP A 172 1.06 -17.47 -10.00
C ASP A 172 -0.13 -17.20 -9.07
N THR A 173 -0.32 -15.94 -8.63
CA THR A 173 -1.38 -15.60 -7.68
C THR A 173 -2.04 -14.28 -8.10
N PRO A 174 -3.38 -14.25 -8.25
CA PRO A 174 -4.10 -13.02 -8.52
C PRO A 174 -3.67 -11.88 -7.60
N THR A 175 -3.28 -10.77 -8.17
CA THR A 175 -2.68 -9.64 -7.45
C THR A 175 -3.12 -8.34 -8.10
N THR A 176 -3.36 -7.33 -7.28
CA THR A 176 -3.56 -5.95 -7.74
C THR A 176 -2.30 -5.14 -7.43
N VAL A 177 -1.63 -4.67 -8.48
CA VAL A 177 -0.48 -3.77 -8.34
C VAL A 177 -0.95 -2.33 -8.51
N ILE A 178 -0.58 -1.47 -7.57
CA ILE A 178 -0.94 -0.05 -7.59
C ILE A 178 0.25 0.79 -8.01
N ASN A 179 0.02 1.62 -9.02
CA ASN A 179 0.97 2.62 -9.47
C ASN A 179 0.38 4.03 -9.30
N PHE A 180 1.04 4.84 -8.49
CA PHE A 180 0.79 6.27 -8.42
C PHE A 180 1.64 6.96 -9.51
N VAL A 181 1.01 7.25 -10.65
CA VAL A 181 1.70 7.76 -11.86
C VAL A 181 2.50 9.03 -11.64
N GLU A 182 2.07 9.86 -10.70
CA GLU A 182 2.79 11.09 -10.33
C GLU A 182 4.12 10.82 -9.61
N GLY A 183 4.34 9.60 -9.14
CA GLY A 183 5.54 9.18 -8.42
C GLY A 183 5.74 9.84 -7.05
N THR A 184 5.11 10.97 -6.80
CA THR A 184 5.11 11.70 -5.52
C THR A 184 3.74 12.29 -5.28
N ARG A 185 3.41 12.59 -4.01
CA ARG A 185 2.17 13.27 -3.68
C ARG A 185 2.10 14.64 -4.34
N SER A 186 0.92 14.95 -4.91
CA SER A 186 0.64 16.26 -5.48
C SER A 186 0.53 17.30 -4.34
N THR A 187 1.30 18.38 -4.43
CA THR A 187 1.17 19.55 -3.56
C THR A 187 0.84 20.77 -4.40
N ALA A 188 0.22 21.80 -3.81
CA ALA A 188 -0.08 23.05 -4.51
C ALA A 188 1.16 23.68 -5.14
N GLU A 189 2.30 23.65 -4.43
CA GLU A 189 3.61 24.08 -4.93
C GLU A 189 4.07 23.31 -6.17
N LYS A 190 3.97 21.98 -6.13
CA LYS A 190 4.37 21.12 -7.25
C LYS A 190 3.45 21.26 -8.46
N ARG A 191 2.18 21.60 -8.26
CA ARG A 191 1.25 21.88 -9.37
C ARG A 191 1.61 23.15 -10.10
N GLY A 192 2.04 24.20 -9.39
CA GLY A 192 2.50 25.46 -10.00
C GLY A 192 3.87 25.37 -10.70
N GLN A 193 4.71 24.38 -10.34
CA GLN A 193 6.04 24.20 -10.92
C GLN A 193 6.08 23.19 -12.09
N ARG A 194 5.00 22.45 -12.33
CA ARG A 194 4.92 21.52 -13.46
C ARG A 194 4.42 22.26 -14.69
N GLU A 195 5.35 22.69 -15.54
CA GLU A 195 5.06 22.88 -16.96
C GLU A 195 4.68 21.50 -17.52
N SER A 196 3.41 21.32 -17.78
CA SER A 196 2.95 20.13 -18.51
C SER A 196 3.44 20.26 -19.94
N PRO A 197 4.19 19.29 -20.49
CA PRO A 197 4.54 19.31 -21.92
C PRO A 197 3.31 19.03 -22.80
N TYR A 198 2.17 18.75 -22.19
CA TYR A 198 0.90 18.53 -22.88
C TYR A 198 -0.03 19.73 -22.65
N THR A 199 -0.30 20.48 -23.67
CA THR A 199 -1.41 21.44 -23.75
C THR A 199 -2.69 20.64 -23.97
N HIS A 200 -3.61 20.72 -23.03
CA HIS A 200 -4.98 20.22 -23.21
C HIS A 200 -5.81 21.26 -23.93
#